data_f9e1aa67ab23809ac43fc259ba6d022c
#
_entry.id   f9e1aa67ab23809ac43fc259ba6d022c
#
_cell.length_a   1.000
_cell.length_b   1.000
_cell.length_c   1.000
_cell.angle_alpha   90.00
_cell.angle_beta   90.00
_cell.angle_gamma   90.00
#
_symmetry.space_group_name_H-M   'P 1'
#
loop_
_entity.id
_entity.type
_entity.pdbx_description
1 polymer ?
#
loop_
_entity_poly.entity_id
_entity_poly.type
_entity_poly.pdbx_seq_one_letter_code
_entity_poly.pdbx_strand_id
1 'polypeptide(L)'
;LSRSASHVWEQGDCTSDDIHEVTIHFEFDFSDNSIFSRNPFISIQQMMQEARKGLSFPMDAIMRVYQQLNTLCSVKDGFYAFQQFLTILYELSKCDGAHTLASSSFAKIEVTSDSRRVTKVKNYIEQNYTKEIRLTTLADLAGMSPSAFSRFFKLHTGRNLSEDIID
;
A
#
# COMPACT_ATOMS: atom_id res chain seq x y z
N LEU A 1 -1.12 -5.43 0.81
CA LEU A 1 0.27 -5.83 0.62
C LEU A 1 1.17 -4.61 0.76
N SER A 2 2.19 -4.69 1.62
CA SER A 2 3.19 -3.63 1.76
C SER A 2 3.97 -3.51 0.44
N ARG A 3 4.25 -2.28 -0.03
CA ARG A 3 5.08 -2.01 -1.22
C ARG A 3 6.51 -2.57 -1.10
N SER A 4 6.90 -3.01 0.06
CA SER A 4 8.26 -3.39 0.41
C SER A 4 8.46 -4.90 0.63
N ALA A 5 7.40 -5.70 0.64
CA ALA A 5 7.56 -7.15 0.74
C ALA A 5 7.84 -7.75 -0.65
N SER A 6 9.01 -8.36 -0.81
CA SER A 6 9.31 -9.14 -2.01
C SER A 6 8.35 -10.33 -2.07
N HIS A 7 7.62 -10.47 -3.16
CA HIS A 7 6.67 -11.55 -3.37
C HIS A 7 6.74 -12.06 -4.81
N VAL A 8 6.36 -13.29 -4.99
CA VAL A 8 6.24 -13.95 -6.29
C VAL A 8 4.86 -14.57 -6.38
N TRP A 9 4.29 -14.55 -7.56
CA TRP A 9 3.05 -15.26 -7.87
C TRP A 9 3.40 -16.62 -8.46
N GLU A 10 2.88 -17.67 -7.86
CA GLU A 10 3.04 -19.04 -8.32
C GLU A 10 1.66 -19.70 -8.39
N GLN A 11 1.46 -20.55 -9.39
CA GLN A 11 0.20 -21.27 -9.57
C GLN A 11 -0.05 -22.29 -8.45
N GLY A 12 0.99 -22.71 -7.74
CA GLY A 12 0.91 -23.74 -6.71
C GLY A 12 0.32 -25.04 -7.24
N ASP A 13 -0.62 -25.60 -6.51
CA ASP A 13 -1.30 -26.84 -6.89
C ASP A 13 -2.56 -26.61 -7.77
N CYS A 14 -2.79 -25.38 -8.22
CA CYS A 14 -3.93 -25.04 -9.06
C CYS A 14 -3.72 -25.58 -10.48
N THR A 15 -4.65 -26.40 -10.94
CA THR A 15 -4.65 -27.01 -12.29
C THR A 15 -5.63 -26.32 -13.26
N SER A 16 -6.28 -25.23 -12.82
CA SER A 16 -7.21 -24.47 -13.65
C SER A 16 -6.48 -23.60 -14.66
N ASP A 17 -6.93 -23.61 -15.90
CA ASP A 17 -6.47 -22.69 -16.94
C ASP A 17 -7.18 -21.32 -16.86
N ASP A 18 -8.28 -21.22 -16.10
CA ASP A 18 -9.04 -20.00 -15.87
C ASP A 18 -8.73 -19.43 -14.47
N ILE A 19 -7.63 -18.67 -14.42
CA ILE A 19 -7.19 -17.97 -13.20
C ILE A 19 -7.65 -16.53 -13.27
N HIS A 20 -8.46 -16.12 -12.29
CA HIS A 20 -8.91 -14.74 -12.15
C HIS A 20 -8.23 -14.07 -10.97
N GLU A 21 -7.51 -12.98 -11.24
CA GLU A 21 -6.84 -12.16 -10.23
C GLU A 21 -7.46 -10.76 -10.18
N VAL A 22 -7.71 -10.26 -8.98
CA VAL A 22 -8.11 -8.87 -8.74
C VAL A 22 -7.06 -8.23 -7.84
N THR A 23 -6.31 -7.28 -8.40
CA THR A 23 -5.31 -6.49 -7.65
C THR A 23 -5.83 -5.09 -7.39
N ILE A 24 -5.82 -4.66 -6.12
CA ILE A 24 -6.25 -3.32 -5.71
C ILE A 24 -5.03 -2.58 -5.16
N HIS A 25 -4.66 -1.49 -5.82
CA HIS A 25 -3.64 -0.57 -5.33
C HIS A 25 -4.31 0.61 -4.63
N PHE A 26 -3.88 0.87 -3.39
CA PHE A 26 -4.40 2.00 -2.63
C PHE A 26 -3.31 2.57 -1.71
N GLU A 27 -3.45 3.84 -1.35
CA GLU A 27 -2.58 4.52 -0.40
C GLU A 27 -3.45 5.28 0.60
N PHE A 28 -3.44 4.84 1.86
CA PHE A 28 -4.13 5.50 2.96
C PHE A 28 -3.20 5.72 4.13
N ASP A 29 -3.41 6.82 4.82
CA ASP A 29 -2.80 7.06 6.11
C ASP A 29 -3.58 6.33 7.21
N PHE A 30 -2.99 5.26 7.73
CA PHE A 30 -3.52 4.51 8.87
C PHE A 30 -2.86 4.90 10.20
N SER A 31 -2.24 6.07 10.28
CA SER A 31 -1.66 6.61 11.52
C SER A 31 -2.75 6.95 12.55
N ASP A 32 -2.33 7.18 13.78
CA ASP A 32 -3.23 7.50 14.90
C ASP A 32 -3.99 8.83 14.72
N ASN A 33 -3.54 9.70 13.83
CA ASN A 33 -4.19 10.99 13.54
C ASN A 33 -5.13 10.95 12.32
N SER A 34 -5.27 9.81 11.66
CA SER A 34 -6.12 9.65 10.48
C SER A 34 -7.59 9.40 10.86
N ILE A 35 -8.48 9.46 9.86
CA ILE A 35 -9.89 9.06 10.03
C ILE A 35 -10.01 7.59 10.48
N PHE A 36 -9.02 6.75 10.12
CA PHE A 36 -9.01 5.33 10.46
C PHE A 36 -8.70 5.04 11.93
N SER A 37 -8.24 6.02 12.71
CA SER A 37 -8.12 5.91 14.17
C SER A 37 -9.45 6.09 14.92
N ARG A 38 -10.52 6.47 14.22
CA ARG A 38 -11.85 6.62 14.80
C ARG A 38 -12.52 5.26 15.02
N ASN A 39 -13.39 5.18 16.06
CA ASN A 39 -14.05 3.94 16.48
C ASN A 39 -14.59 3.05 15.35
N PRO A 40 -15.27 3.54 14.32
CA PRO A 40 -15.79 2.66 13.26
C PRO A 40 -14.71 1.94 12.44
N PHE A 41 -13.47 2.45 12.45
CA PHE A 41 -12.39 1.97 11.59
C PHE A 41 -11.24 1.29 12.34
N ILE A 42 -11.31 1.16 13.66
CA ILE A 42 -10.23 0.60 14.49
C ILE A 42 -9.85 -0.82 14.02
N SER A 43 -10.84 -1.67 13.67
CA SER A 43 -10.57 -3.01 13.18
C SER A 43 -9.80 -3.01 11.85
N ILE A 44 -10.13 -2.09 10.95
CA ILE A 44 -9.41 -1.91 9.69
C ILE A 44 -7.97 -1.44 9.98
N GLN A 45 -7.79 -0.46 10.86
CA GLN A 45 -6.47 0.04 11.24
C GLN A 45 -5.59 -1.08 11.81
N GLN A 46 -6.12 -1.88 12.73
CA GLN A 46 -5.41 -3.02 13.33
C GLN A 46 -5.02 -4.05 12.26
N MET A 47 -5.96 -4.46 11.41
CA MET A 47 -5.69 -5.36 10.29
C MET A 47 -4.59 -4.81 9.37
N MET A 48 -4.62 -3.52 9.04
CA MET A 48 -3.61 -2.91 8.17
C MET A 48 -2.22 -2.80 8.82
N GLN A 49 -2.14 -2.70 10.15
CA GLN A 49 -0.86 -2.80 10.86
C GLN A 49 -0.27 -4.21 10.75
N GLU A 50 -1.09 -5.25 10.87
CA GLU A 50 -0.68 -6.65 10.69
C GLU A 50 -0.34 -6.96 9.23
N ALA A 51 -1.08 -6.36 8.28
CA ALA A 51 -0.88 -6.53 6.85
C ALA A 51 0.50 -6.07 6.34
N ARG A 52 1.26 -5.32 7.14
CA ARG A 52 2.67 -5.01 6.86
C ARG A 52 3.54 -6.27 6.75
N LYS A 53 3.13 -7.38 7.34
CA LYS A 53 3.79 -8.68 7.27
C LYS A 53 3.21 -9.59 6.18
N GLY A 54 2.29 -9.06 5.37
CA GLY A 54 1.41 -9.85 4.53
C GLY A 54 0.36 -10.56 5.38
N LEU A 55 -0.89 -10.53 4.93
CA LEU A 55 -1.99 -11.28 5.53
C LEU A 55 -2.58 -12.23 4.51
N SER A 56 -2.85 -13.44 4.93
CA SER A 56 -3.68 -14.41 4.23
C SER A 56 -4.98 -14.58 4.99
N PHE A 57 -6.06 -14.70 4.25
CA PHE A 57 -7.41 -14.89 4.78
C PHE A 57 -7.91 -16.28 4.42
N PRO A 58 -8.68 -16.93 5.29
CA PRO A 58 -9.29 -18.21 4.99
C PRO A 58 -10.37 -18.06 3.91
N MET A 59 -10.66 -19.16 3.23
CA MET A 59 -11.55 -19.16 2.07
C MET A 59 -12.96 -18.64 2.39
N ASP A 60 -13.49 -18.91 3.56
CA ASP A 60 -14.81 -18.42 3.98
C ASP A 60 -14.86 -16.90 4.09
N ALA A 61 -13.77 -16.26 4.55
CA ALA A 61 -13.66 -14.80 4.58
C ALA A 61 -13.59 -14.22 3.16
N ILE A 62 -12.82 -14.85 2.27
CA ILE A 62 -12.72 -14.44 0.86
C ILE A 62 -14.09 -14.56 0.17
N MET A 63 -14.80 -15.66 0.39
CA MET A 63 -16.13 -15.87 -0.20
C MET A 63 -17.17 -14.83 0.24
N ARG A 64 -17.07 -14.31 1.47
CA ARG A 64 -17.96 -13.21 1.93
C ARG A 64 -17.78 -11.93 1.12
N VAL A 65 -16.58 -11.62 0.68
CA VAL A 65 -16.26 -10.39 -0.08
C VAL A 65 -16.12 -10.62 -1.59
N TYR A 66 -16.27 -11.85 -2.04
CA TYR A 66 -16.00 -12.25 -3.43
C TYR A 66 -16.79 -11.43 -4.45
N GLN A 67 -18.10 -11.25 -4.23
CA GLN A 67 -18.93 -10.46 -5.14
C GLN A 67 -18.51 -8.99 -5.18
N GLN A 68 -18.21 -8.40 -4.02
CA GLN A 68 -17.73 -7.02 -3.95
C GLN A 68 -16.39 -6.85 -4.66
N LEU A 69 -15.46 -7.80 -4.51
CA LEU A 69 -14.19 -7.78 -5.23
C LEU A 69 -14.40 -7.83 -6.75
N ASN A 70 -15.21 -8.75 -7.24
CA ASN A 70 -15.45 -8.92 -8.68
C ASN A 70 -16.15 -7.71 -9.31
N THR A 71 -17.05 -7.06 -8.59
CA THR A 71 -17.81 -5.93 -9.12
C THR A 71 -17.11 -4.59 -8.93
N LEU A 72 -16.09 -4.50 -8.07
CA LEU A 72 -15.43 -3.24 -7.72
C LEU A 72 -14.90 -2.49 -8.96
N CYS A 73 -14.25 -3.20 -9.88
CA CYS A 73 -13.73 -2.62 -11.12
C CYS A 73 -14.81 -2.09 -12.08
N SER A 74 -16.07 -2.52 -11.89
CA SER A 74 -17.21 -2.10 -12.71
C SER A 74 -17.93 -0.88 -12.17
N VAL A 75 -17.65 -0.47 -10.94
CA VAL A 75 -18.26 0.70 -10.31
C VAL A 75 -17.65 1.98 -10.90
N LYS A 76 -18.45 2.71 -11.67
CA LYS A 76 -17.98 3.94 -12.37
C LYS A 76 -17.87 5.15 -11.46
N ASP A 77 -18.69 5.22 -10.41
CA ASP A 77 -18.69 6.33 -9.46
C ASP A 77 -17.64 6.09 -8.39
N GLY A 78 -16.68 7.02 -8.26
CA GLY A 78 -15.55 6.90 -7.34
C GLY A 78 -15.98 6.85 -5.87
N PHE A 79 -17.07 7.52 -5.48
CA PHE A 79 -17.58 7.46 -4.10
C PHE A 79 -18.11 6.06 -3.77
N TYR A 80 -18.91 5.48 -4.66
CA TYR A 80 -19.44 4.13 -4.45
C TYR A 80 -18.36 3.06 -4.54
N ALA A 81 -17.37 3.22 -5.43
CA ALA A 81 -16.21 2.35 -5.48
C ALA A 81 -15.42 2.39 -4.15
N PHE A 82 -15.19 3.58 -3.61
CA PHE A 82 -14.52 3.77 -2.33
C PHE A 82 -15.32 3.17 -1.17
N GLN A 83 -16.63 3.39 -1.13
CA GLN A 83 -17.51 2.81 -0.12
C GLN A 83 -17.47 1.27 -0.16
N GLN A 84 -17.56 0.68 -1.36
CA GLN A 84 -17.47 -0.77 -1.55
C GLN A 84 -16.11 -1.31 -1.10
N PHE A 85 -15.04 -0.61 -1.42
CA PHE A 85 -13.69 -0.95 -0.97
C PHE A 85 -13.56 -0.91 0.56
N LEU A 86 -14.08 0.13 1.22
CA LEU A 86 -14.12 0.19 2.69
C LEU A 86 -14.94 -0.96 3.30
N THR A 87 -16.04 -1.34 2.65
CA THR A 87 -16.85 -2.49 3.09
C THR A 87 -16.04 -3.78 3.03
N ILE A 88 -15.30 -4.01 1.93
CA ILE A 88 -14.41 -5.17 1.79
C ILE A 88 -13.37 -5.19 2.92
N LEU A 89 -12.70 -4.06 3.18
CA LEU A 89 -11.70 -3.96 4.25
C LEU A 89 -12.33 -4.23 5.62
N TYR A 90 -13.52 -3.73 5.86
CA TYR A 90 -14.23 -3.93 7.13
C TYR A 90 -14.59 -5.41 7.34
N GLU A 91 -15.17 -6.07 6.34
CA GLU A 91 -15.52 -7.49 6.41
C GLU A 91 -14.28 -8.36 6.64
N LEU A 92 -13.18 -8.09 5.94
CA LEU A 92 -11.92 -8.78 6.15
C LEU A 92 -11.34 -8.52 7.54
N SER A 93 -11.48 -7.31 8.08
CA SER A 93 -11.00 -6.95 9.42
C SER A 93 -11.73 -7.66 10.57
N LYS A 94 -12.89 -8.26 10.29
CA LYS A 94 -13.68 -9.05 11.24
C LYS A 94 -13.40 -10.55 11.16
N CYS A 95 -12.45 -10.94 10.34
CA CYS A 95 -12.12 -12.35 10.17
C CYS A 95 -11.23 -12.85 11.31
N ASP A 96 -11.67 -13.91 12.00
CA ASP A 96 -10.94 -14.53 13.10
C ASP A 96 -9.87 -15.54 12.65
N GLY A 97 -9.72 -15.78 11.35
CA GLY A 97 -8.79 -16.78 10.80
C GLY A 97 -7.66 -16.20 9.95
N ALA A 98 -7.48 -14.87 9.94
CA ALA A 98 -6.38 -14.26 9.19
C ALA A 98 -5.03 -14.62 9.85
N HIS A 99 -4.01 -14.92 9.03
CA HIS A 99 -2.67 -15.20 9.53
C HIS A 99 -1.62 -14.44 8.72
N THR A 100 -0.52 -14.08 9.40
CA THR A 100 0.58 -13.37 8.78
C THR A 100 1.47 -14.31 7.97
N LEU A 101 1.90 -13.86 6.78
CA LEU A 101 2.74 -14.64 5.86
C LEU A 101 4.23 -14.56 6.20
N ALA A 102 4.68 -13.43 6.76
CA ALA A 102 6.08 -13.23 7.10
C ALA A 102 6.32 -13.22 8.61
N SER A 103 7.49 -13.74 9.03
CA SER A 103 7.93 -13.64 10.42
C SER A 103 8.22 -12.19 10.83
N SER A 104 8.18 -11.91 12.14
CA SER A 104 8.47 -10.58 12.69
C SER A 104 9.86 -10.04 12.33
N SER A 105 10.80 -10.91 11.95
CA SER A 105 12.12 -10.54 11.48
C SER A 105 12.08 -9.82 10.13
N PHE A 106 11.23 -10.24 9.21
CA PHE A 106 11.04 -9.58 7.91
C PHE A 106 10.40 -8.19 8.04
N ALA A 107 9.42 -8.03 8.93
CA ALA A 107 8.78 -6.75 9.18
C ALA A 107 9.72 -5.70 9.80
N LYS A 108 10.80 -6.12 10.49
CA LYS A 108 11.79 -5.22 11.08
C LYS A 108 12.85 -4.71 10.10
N ILE A 109 13.09 -5.43 8.99
CA ILE A 109 14.13 -5.06 8.01
C ILE A 109 13.73 -3.83 7.19
N GLU A 110 12.47 -3.47 7.12
CA GLU A 110 11.96 -2.47 6.17
C GLU A 110 11.50 -1.12 6.74
N VAL A 111 11.62 -0.87 8.03
CA VAL A 111 11.73 0.51 8.51
C VAL A 111 13.18 0.94 8.39
N THR A 112 13.76 0.71 7.22
CA THR A 112 15.11 1.16 6.89
C THR A 112 15.11 2.69 6.84
N SER A 113 16.27 3.27 7.08
CA SER A 113 16.54 4.70 6.86
C SER A 113 16.01 5.19 5.51
N ASP A 114 15.88 4.30 4.54
CA ASP A 114 15.45 4.55 3.17
C ASP A 114 13.95 4.78 3.02
N SER A 115 13.09 4.02 3.72
CA SER A 115 11.64 4.28 3.74
C SER A 115 11.31 5.64 4.39
N ARG A 116 12.03 6.02 5.45
CA ARG A 116 11.87 7.35 6.08
C ARG A 116 12.31 8.48 5.15
N ARG A 117 13.38 8.27 4.36
CA ARG A 117 13.86 9.24 3.39
C ARG A 117 12.84 9.43 2.27
N VAL A 118 12.29 8.33 1.71
CA VAL A 118 11.24 8.39 0.68
C VAL A 118 10.00 9.10 1.21
N THR A 119 9.51 8.75 2.39
CA THR A 119 8.35 9.42 3.00
C THR A 119 8.60 10.92 3.21
N LYS A 120 9.78 11.29 3.72
CA LYS A 120 10.15 12.70 3.94
C LYS A 120 10.16 13.50 2.64
N VAL A 121 10.68 12.90 1.57
CA VAL A 121 10.72 13.52 0.24
C VAL A 121 9.31 13.66 -0.34
N LYS A 122 8.48 12.61 -0.28
CA LYS A 122 7.10 12.66 -0.75
C LYS A 122 6.28 13.72 -0.04
N ASN A 123 6.32 13.77 1.28
CA ASN A 123 5.63 14.79 2.07
C ASN A 123 6.07 16.21 1.69
N TYR A 124 7.37 16.41 1.40
CA TYR A 124 7.86 17.71 0.93
C TYR A 124 7.30 18.06 -0.46
N ILE A 125 7.26 17.12 -1.39
CA ILE A 125 6.67 17.30 -2.73
C ILE A 125 5.19 17.68 -2.58
N GLU A 126 4.41 16.93 -1.82
CA GLU A 126 2.99 17.19 -1.57
C GLU A 126 2.70 18.55 -0.94
N GLN A 127 3.57 19.02 -0.05
CA GLN A 127 3.42 20.33 0.59
C GLN A 127 3.87 21.52 -0.30
N ASN A 128 4.65 21.25 -1.33
CA ASN A 128 5.27 22.29 -2.16
C ASN A 128 5.00 22.11 -3.65
N TYR A 129 4.03 21.26 -4.06
CA TYR A 129 3.76 20.98 -5.49
C TYR A 129 3.39 22.23 -6.31
N THR A 130 2.94 23.31 -5.66
CA THR A 130 2.64 24.60 -6.32
C THR A 130 3.87 25.46 -6.55
N LYS A 131 5.06 25.05 -6.09
CA LYS A 131 6.33 25.77 -6.18
C LYS A 131 7.33 24.98 -7.01
N GLU A 132 8.35 25.69 -7.52
CA GLU A 132 9.47 25.03 -8.19
C GLU A 132 10.21 24.09 -7.19
N ILE A 133 10.16 22.80 -7.43
CA ILE A 133 10.86 21.79 -6.64
C ILE A 133 12.17 21.43 -7.34
N ARG A 134 13.30 21.66 -6.67
CA ARG A 134 14.63 21.37 -7.23
C ARG A 134 15.14 20.01 -6.75
N LEU A 135 15.72 19.27 -7.67
CA LEU A 135 16.36 17.98 -7.38
C LEU A 135 17.40 18.09 -6.24
N THR A 136 18.16 19.19 -6.20
CA THR A 136 19.14 19.44 -5.13
C THR A 136 18.49 19.50 -3.74
N THR A 137 17.35 20.18 -3.62
CA THR A 137 16.60 20.28 -2.36
C THR A 137 16.12 18.92 -1.88
N LEU A 138 15.61 18.09 -2.78
CA LEU A 138 15.16 16.73 -2.44
C LEU A 138 16.31 15.81 -2.07
N ALA A 139 17.44 15.94 -2.76
CA ALA A 139 18.66 15.20 -2.45
C ALA A 139 19.20 15.56 -1.06
N ASP A 140 19.23 16.85 -0.73
CA ASP A 140 19.64 17.34 0.60
C ASP A 140 18.70 16.82 1.70
N LEU A 141 17.38 16.83 1.47
CA LEU A 141 16.39 16.26 2.39
C LEU A 141 16.61 14.77 2.64
N ALA A 142 17.06 14.03 1.63
CA ALA A 142 17.38 12.62 1.73
C ALA A 142 18.81 12.35 2.28
N GLY A 143 19.64 13.41 2.42
CA GLY A 143 21.04 13.28 2.82
C GLY A 143 21.90 12.59 1.76
N MET A 144 21.66 12.86 0.47
CA MET A 144 22.31 12.23 -0.67
C MET A 144 22.78 13.28 -1.69
N SER A 145 23.74 12.87 -2.56
CA SER A 145 24.04 13.67 -3.74
C SER A 145 22.89 13.59 -4.77
N PRO A 146 22.70 14.60 -5.63
CA PRO A 146 21.61 14.61 -6.62
C PRO A 146 21.59 13.37 -7.53
N SER A 147 22.76 12.89 -7.95
CA SER A 147 22.89 11.70 -8.79
C SER A 147 22.56 10.40 -8.04
N ALA A 148 22.96 10.30 -6.77
CA ALA A 148 22.60 9.18 -5.91
C ALA A 148 21.11 9.18 -5.60
N PHE A 149 20.53 10.36 -5.31
CA PHE A 149 19.12 10.52 -5.04
C PHE A 149 18.25 10.15 -6.25
N SER A 150 18.59 10.55 -7.46
CA SER A 150 17.82 10.16 -8.65
C SER A 150 17.73 8.64 -8.84
N ARG A 151 18.84 7.93 -8.62
CA ARG A 151 18.86 6.46 -8.68
C ARG A 151 18.07 5.82 -7.54
N PHE A 152 18.25 6.35 -6.34
CA PHE A 152 17.54 5.92 -5.15
C PHE A 152 16.02 6.11 -5.30
N PHE A 153 15.57 7.29 -5.75
CA PHE A 153 14.17 7.60 -5.94
C PHE A 153 13.52 6.68 -6.98
N LYS A 154 14.17 6.50 -8.13
CA LYS A 154 13.71 5.58 -9.17
C LYS A 154 13.61 4.14 -8.68
N LEU A 155 14.57 3.67 -7.88
CA LEU A 155 14.56 2.31 -7.31
C LEU A 155 13.38 2.10 -6.37
N HIS A 156 13.02 3.10 -5.56
CA HIS A 156 11.99 2.97 -4.52
C HIS A 156 10.59 3.37 -4.97
N THR A 157 10.45 4.21 -6.01
CA THR A 157 9.14 4.66 -6.52
C THR A 157 8.77 4.03 -7.86
N GLY A 158 9.74 3.44 -8.56
CA GLY A 158 9.56 2.88 -9.90
C GLY A 158 9.47 3.95 -11.00
N ARG A 159 9.48 5.25 -10.64
CA ARG A 159 9.31 6.39 -11.55
C ARG A 159 10.52 7.33 -11.50
N ASN A 160 10.75 8.07 -12.59
CA ASN A 160 11.70 9.16 -12.58
C ASN A 160 11.08 10.38 -11.86
N LEU A 161 11.93 11.16 -11.17
CA LEU A 161 11.47 12.34 -10.43
C LEU A 161 10.69 13.34 -11.29
N SER A 162 11.07 13.50 -12.58
CA SER A 162 10.37 14.35 -13.53
C SER A 162 8.94 13.89 -13.85
N GLU A 163 8.67 12.60 -13.72
CA GLU A 163 7.33 12.02 -13.92
C GLU A 163 6.42 12.22 -12.70
N ASP A 164 7.01 12.26 -11.49
CA ASP A 164 6.29 12.45 -10.23
C ASP A 164 5.97 13.95 -9.93
N ILE A 165 6.67 14.89 -10.59
CA ILE A 165 6.47 16.34 -10.36
C ILE A 165 5.51 16.95 -11.39
N ILE A 166 5.28 16.29 -12.54
CA ILE A 166 4.47 16.82 -13.67
C ILE A 166 3.01 16.34 -13.60
N ASP A 167 2.66 15.31 -12.81
CA ASP A 167 1.29 14.87 -12.54
C ASP A 167 0.70 15.63 -11.33
#